data_5b0202c1fa663a2f6e4a4140f5fcbbc8
#
_entry.id   5b0202c1fa663a2f6e4a4140f5fcbbc8
#
_cell.length_a   1.000
_cell.length_b   1.000
_cell.length_c   1.000
_cell.angle_alpha   90.00
_cell.angle_beta   90.00
_cell.angle_gamma   90.00
#
_symmetry.space_group_name_H-M   'P 1'
#
loop_
_entity.id
_entity.type
_entity.pdbx_description
1 polymer ?
#
loop_
_entity_poly.entity_id
_entity_poly.type
_entity_poly.pdbx_seq_one_letter_code
_entity_poly.pdbx_strand_id
1 'polypeptide(L)'
;MGLSLLQDRMRGIMIQLQTKFSRQVDEHNVLPEYPRPSLVRTSYLNLNGRWECAFSKTPEIPLSFDLSILVPFSPECQLSGVSRQLKPGEYLWYRRTITLAKPQQDKRILLHFGAADQTAEVFVNRISAVRHCGGYLPFSADITDYL
;
A
#
# COMPACT_ATOMS: atom_id res chain seq x y z
N MET A 1 -0.66 6.15 -47.65
CA MET A 1 0.49 6.07 -46.74
C MET A 1 0.47 7.24 -45.77
N GLY A 2 -0.48 7.36 -44.87
CA GLY A 2 -0.69 8.56 -44.05
C GLY A 2 -1.54 8.42 -42.79
N LEU A 3 -2.19 7.28 -42.57
CA LEU A 3 -3.09 7.11 -41.43
C LEU A 3 -2.48 6.38 -40.23
N SER A 4 -1.34 5.71 -40.39
CA SER A 4 -0.72 4.95 -39.29
C SER A 4 0.11 5.83 -38.32
N LEU A 5 0.61 6.96 -38.78
CA LEU A 5 1.43 7.88 -37.99
C LEU A 5 0.63 8.79 -37.03
N LEU A 6 -0.70 8.89 -37.24
CA LEU A 6 -1.58 9.68 -36.36
C LEU A 6 -2.11 8.87 -35.17
N GLN A 7 -2.20 7.53 -35.29
CA GLN A 7 -2.64 6.67 -34.20
C GLN A 7 -1.56 6.45 -33.14
N ASP A 8 -0.28 6.52 -33.48
CA ASP A 8 0.81 6.40 -32.49
C ASP A 8 1.03 7.69 -31.68
N ARG A 9 0.56 8.86 -32.16
CA ARG A 9 0.65 10.13 -31.42
C ARG A 9 -0.45 10.32 -30.37
N MET A 10 -1.47 9.49 -30.34
CA MET A 10 -2.58 9.52 -29.38
C MET A 10 -2.47 8.47 -28.28
N ARG A 11 -1.36 7.77 -28.15
CA ARG A 11 -1.02 7.10 -26.89
C ARG A 11 -0.75 8.22 -25.88
N GLY A 12 -1.79 8.55 -25.11
CA GLY A 12 -1.80 9.69 -24.23
C GLY A 12 -0.52 9.77 -23.41
N ILE A 13 0.19 10.86 -23.57
CA ILE A 13 1.18 11.27 -22.59
C ILE A 13 0.39 11.42 -21.30
N MET A 14 0.46 10.44 -20.42
CA MET A 14 -0.05 10.60 -19.07
C MET A 14 0.75 11.74 -18.44
N ILE A 15 0.11 12.92 -18.34
CA ILE A 15 0.70 14.05 -17.65
C ILE A 15 0.83 13.62 -16.18
N GLN A 16 2.04 13.28 -15.77
CA GLN A 16 2.32 12.95 -14.39
C GLN A 16 2.40 14.25 -13.60
N LEU A 17 1.36 14.50 -12.82
CA LEU A 17 1.33 15.66 -11.93
C LEU A 17 2.27 15.41 -10.76
N GLN A 18 3.24 16.32 -10.59
CA GLN A 18 4.15 16.31 -9.45
C GLN A 18 3.94 17.58 -8.64
N THR A 19 3.97 17.44 -7.32
CA THR A 19 4.00 18.59 -6.41
C THR A 19 5.46 19.01 -6.15
N LYS A 20 5.65 20.19 -5.60
CA LYS A 20 6.98 20.66 -5.17
C LYS A 20 7.62 19.75 -4.10
N PHE A 21 6.81 18.97 -3.39
CA PHE A 21 7.26 18.06 -2.33
C PHE A 21 7.67 16.68 -2.86
N SER A 22 7.33 16.33 -4.11
CA SER A 22 7.64 15.01 -4.68
C SER A 22 9.13 14.66 -4.63
N ARG A 23 10.00 15.68 -4.78
CA ARG A 23 11.46 15.53 -4.76
C ARG A 23 12.04 15.39 -3.35
N GLN A 24 11.23 15.62 -2.31
CA GLN A 24 11.64 15.57 -0.91
C GLN A 24 11.26 14.26 -0.24
N VAL A 25 10.57 13.38 -0.95
CA VAL A 25 10.16 12.07 -0.43
C VAL A 25 11.39 11.21 -0.26
N ASP A 26 11.69 10.85 0.99
CA ASP A 26 12.69 9.85 1.33
C ASP A 26 12.00 8.49 1.47
N GLU A 27 12.37 7.53 0.63
CA GLU A 27 11.77 6.18 0.63
C GLU A 27 12.06 5.37 1.90
N HIS A 28 13.08 5.76 2.65
CA HIS A 28 13.44 5.13 3.92
C HIS A 28 12.72 5.76 5.12
N ASN A 29 12.11 6.93 4.93
CA ASN A 29 11.41 7.67 5.98
C ASN A 29 10.16 8.37 5.43
N VAL A 30 9.25 7.59 4.84
CA VAL A 30 8.05 8.09 4.17
C VAL A 30 7.02 8.52 5.19
N LEU A 31 6.67 9.82 5.18
CA LEU A 31 5.65 10.41 6.05
C LEU A 31 5.76 9.89 7.50
N PRO A 32 6.87 10.21 8.18
CA PRO A 32 7.18 9.64 9.49
C PRO A 32 6.31 10.19 10.63
N GLU A 33 5.55 11.24 10.35
CA GLU A 33 4.76 11.92 11.34
C GLU A 33 3.69 10.99 11.92
N TYR A 34 3.49 11.07 13.23
CA TYR A 34 2.40 10.34 13.85
C TYR A 34 1.05 10.87 13.33
N PRO A 35 0.15 10.02 12.84
CA PRO A 35 -1.06 10.46 12.12
C PRO A 35 -2.06 11.25 12.99
N ARG A 36 -1.91 11.19 14.31
CA ARG A 36 -2.74 11.92 15.28
C ARG A 36 -1.85 12.65 16.29
N PRO A 37 -1.31 13.82 15.95
CA PRO A 37 -0.29 14.50 16.76
C PRO A 37 -0.73 14.84 18.19
N SER A 38 -2.05 14.99 18.44
CA SER A 38 -2.60 15.20 19.80
C SER A 38 -2.67 13.93 20.65
N LEU A 39 -2.43 12.76 20.09
CA LEU A 39 -2.53 11.46 20.77
C LEU A 39 -1.31 10.58 20.52
N VAL A 40 -0.13 11.18 20.46
CA VAL A 40 1.14 10.47 20.16
C VAL A 40 1.40 9.35 21.16
N ARG A 41 1.81 8.19 20.64
CA ARG A 41 2.22 7.03 21.43
C ARG A 41 3.70 6.74 21.21
N THR A 42 4.40 6.38 22.25
CA THR A 42 5.81 6.00 22.19
C THR A 42 6.04 4.60 21.61
N SER A 43 5.00 3.72 21.70
CA SER A 43 5.02 2.35 21.14
C SER A 43 4.35 2.30 19.76
N TYR A 44 4.81 3.12 18.83
CA TYR A 44 4.30 3.20 17.48
C TYR A 44 5.39 2.79 16.48
N LEU A 45 5.02 1.94 15.53
CA LEU A 45 5.85 1.56 14.40
C LEU A 45 5.17 2.02 13.10
N ASN A 46 5.83 2.92 12.38
CA ASN A 46 5.37 3.32 11.06
C ASN A 46 5.74 2.23 10.04
N LEU A 47 4.73 1.71 9.33
CA LEU A 47 4.90 0.69 8.29
C LEU A 47 4.91 1.30 6.88
N ASN A 48 4.90 2.62 6.71
CA ASN A 48 5.13 3.23 5.41
C ASN A 48 6.52 2.84 4.87
N GLY A 49 6.72 3.00 3.58
CA GLY A 49 7.96 2.63 2.91
C GLY A 49 7.78 1.52 1.89
N ARG A 50 8.83 0.81 1.55
CA ARG A 50 8.81 -0.23 0.52
C ARG A 50 8.06 -1.47 0.98
N TRP A 51 7.11 -1.90 0.15
CA TRP A 51 6.39 -3.17 0.24
C TRP A 51 6.56 -3.94 -1.06
N GLU A 52 6.52 -5.25 -0.99
CA GLU A 52 6.36 -6.08 -2.17
C GLU A 52 4.91 -6.01 -2.65
N CYS A 53 4.69 -6.04 -3.97
CA CYS A 53 3.33 -6.09 -4.50
C CYS A 53 3.21 -6.97 -5.73
N ALA A 54 1.98 -7.41 -5.98
CA ALA A 54 1.61 -8.20 -7.15
C ALA A 54 0.21 -7.86 -7.61
N PHE A 55 -0.03 -7.97 -8.93
CA PHE A 55 -1.36 -7.90 -9.52
C PHE A 55 -1.80 -9.32 -9.89
N SER A 56 -3.00 -9.71 -9.50
CA SER A 56 -3.60 -11.00 -9.78
C SER A 56 -4.98 -10.85 -10.41
N LYS A 57 -5.43 -11.85 -11.13
CA LYS A 57 -6.82 -11.98 -11.62
C LYS A 57 -7.68 -12.86 -10.73
N THR A 58 -7.08 -13.42 -9.70
CA THR A 58 -7.75 -14.32 -8.75
C THR A 58 -7.58 -13.80 -7.33
N PRO A 59 -8.51 -14.12 -6.41
CA PRO A 59 -8.47 -13.65 -5.03
C PRO A 59 -7.51 -14.45 -4.14
N GLU A 60 -6.80 -15.44 -4.69
CA GLU A 60 -5.83 -16.24 -3.94
C GLU A 60 -4.52 -15.46 -3.73
N ILE A 61 -3.89 -15.71 -2.59
CA ILE A 61 -2.58 -15.12 -2.27
C ILE A 61 -1.56 -15.53 -3.34
N PRO A 62 -0.93 -14.59 -4.06
CA PRO A 62 0.04 -14.90 -5.10
C PRO A 62 1.23 -15.73 -4.58
N LEU A 63 1.76 -16.58 -5.45
CA LEU A 63 2.99 -17.33 -5.16
C LEU A 63 4.23 -16.43 -5.18
N SER A 64 4.24 -15.42 -6.07
CA SER A 64 5.32 -14.44 -6.21
C SER A 64 4.81 -13.01 -6.09
N PHE A 65 5.70 -12.12 -5.68
CA PHE A 65 5.49 -10.67 -5.60
C PHE A 65 6.63 -10.02 -6.35
N ASP A 66 6.41 -9.73 -7.62
CA ASP A 66 7.47 -9.36 -8.56
C ASP A 66 7.70 -7.85 -8.65
N LEU A 67 6.87 -7.07 -7.98
CA LEU A 67 6.95 -5.62 -7.95
C LEU A 67 7.24 -5.10 -6.55
N SER A 68 7.72 -3.86 -6.48
CA SER A 68 7.91 -3.11 -5.25
C SER A 68 7.11 -1.81 -5.33
N ILE A 69 6.37 -1.50 -4.27
CA ILE A 69 5.56 -0.29 -4.16
C ILE A 69 5.95 0.53 -2.94
N LEU A 70 5.98 1.84 -3.09
CA LEU A 70 6.23 2.76 -1.98
C LEU A 70 4.91 3.18 -1.34
N VAL A 71 4.59 2.58 -0.20
CA VAL A 71 3.39 2.91 0.60
C VAL A 71 3.65 4.23 1.36
N PRO A 72 2.67 5.17 1.43
CA PRO A 72 1.24 5.02 1.14
C PRO A 72 0.80 5.51 -0.25
N PHE A 73 1.70 5.64 -1.21
CA PHE A 73 1.35 6.13 -2.55
C PHE A 73 0.54 5.08 -3.31
N SER A 74 -0.54 5.54 -3.99
CA SER A 74 -1.37 4.65 -4.81
C SER A 74 -0.60 4.09 -6.01
N PRO A 75 -0.94 2.91 -6.52
CA PRO A 75 -0.19 2.26 -7.60
C PRO A 75 -0.14 3.08 -8.90
N GLU A 76 -1.12 3.96 -9.13
CA GLU A 76 -1.15 4.86 -10.29
C GLU A 76 -0.14 6.00 -10.18
N CYS A 77 0.21 6.39 -8.94
CA CYS A 77 1.11 7.50 -8.68
C CYS A 77 2.55 7.13 -9.05
N GLN A 78 3.27 8.06 -9.67
CA GLN A 78 4.69 7.86 -10.00
C GLN A 78 5.54 7.59 -8.76
N LEU A 79 5.24 8.25 -7.64
CA LEU A 79 5.97 8.06 -6.37
C LEU A 79 5.84 6.65 -5.81
N SER A 80 4.80 5.91 -6.19
CA SER A 80 4.67 4.51 -5.80
C SER A 80 5.78 3.62 -6.38
N GLY A 81 6.33 4.02 -7.53
CA GLY A 81 7.28 3.23 -8.31
C GLY A 81 6.62 2.19 -9.22
N VAL A 82 5.29 2.04 -9.18
CA VAL A 82 4.53 1.07 -9.99
C VAL A 82 3.96 1.71 -11.24
N SER A 83 3.37 2.91 -11.11
CA SER A 83 2.77 3.69 -12.21
C SER A 83 1.77 2.86 -13.06
N ARG A 84 0.95 2.06 -12.38
CA ARG A 84 -0.03 1.17 -13.02
C ARG A 84 -1.40 1.29 -12.36
N GLN A 85 -2.43 1.48 -13.17
CA GLN A 85 -3.81 1.46 -12.73
C GLN A 85 -4.33 0.03 -12.55
N LEU A 86 -5.04 -0.22 -11.46
CA LEU A 86 -5.77 -1.47 -11.23
C LEU A 86 -6.95 -1.54 -12.20
N LYS A 87 -7.11 -2.66 -12.89
CA LYS A 87 -8.20 -2.88 -13.85
C LYS A 87 -9.36 -3.59 -13.18
N PRO A 88 -10.59 -3.45 -13.69
CA PRO A 88 -11.72 -4.23 -13.23
C PRO A 88 -11.42 -5.74 -13.24
N GLY A 89 -11.73 -6.43 -12.14
CA GLY A 89 -11.46 -7.86 -11.98
C GLY A 89 -10.01 -8.21 -11.64
N GLU A 90 -9.17 -7.23 -11.35
CA GLU A 90 -7.84 -7.46 -10.81
C GLU A 90 -7.83 -7.25 -9.30
N TYR A 91 -6.93 -7.95 -8.63
CA TYR A 91 -6.59 -7.83 -7.22
C TYR A 91 -5.18 -7.30 -7.09
N LEU A 92 -4.99 -6.28 -6.25
CA LEU A 92 -3.68 -5.74 -5.90
C LEU A 92 -3.28 -6.27 -4.53
N TRP A 93 -2.17 -6.97 -4.49
CA TRP A 93 -1.62 -7.59 -3.31
C TRP A 93 -0.41 -6.80 -2.81
N TYR A 94 -0.37 -6.59 -1.51
CA TYR A 94 0.77 -6.00 -0.80
C TYR A 94 1.31 -7.02 0.20
N ARG A 95 2.62 -7.11 0.31
CA ARG A 95 3.27 -7.96 1.30
C ARG A 95 4.41 -7.23 1.98
N ARG A 96 4.50 -7.35 3.29
CA ARG A 96 5.62 -6.88 4.08
C ARG A 96 5.88 -7.83 5.24
N THR A 97 7.14 -8.16 5.47
CA THR A 97 7.59 -8.86 6.68
C THR A 97 7.97 -7.81 7.71
N ILE A 98 7.48 -7.99 8.93
CA ILE A 98 7.82 -7.15 10.08
C ILE A 98 8.37 -8.02 11.20
N THR A 99 9.37 -7.51 11.90
CA THR A 99 9.91 -8.18 13.09
C THR A 99 9.50 -7.36 14.31
N LEU A 100 8.82 -7.99 15.24
CA LEU A 100 8.41 -7.37 16.49
C LEU A 100 9.46 -7.65 17.57
N ALA A 101 9.77 -6.63 18.36
CA ALA A 101 10.72 -6.77 19.47
C ALA A 101 10.11 -7.59 20.62
N LYS A 102 10.92 -8.42 21.30
CA LYS A 102 10.50 -9.28 22.41
C LYS A 102 9.65 -8.65 23.54
N PRO A 103 9.79 -7.35 23.90
CA PRO A 103 8.95 -6.74 24.96
C PRO A 103 7.48 -6.63 24.65
N GLN A 104 7.04 -7.09 23.50
CA GLN A 104 5.64 -6.93 23.03
C GLN A 104 4.80 -8.20 23.26
N GLN A 105 5.39 -9.29 23.74
CA GLN A 105 4.69 -10.58 23.90
C GLN A 105 3.50 -10.53 24.89
N ASP A 106 3.50 -9.59 25.84
CA ASP A 106 2.41 -9.41 26.79
C ASP A 106 1.49 -8.21 26.43
N LYS A 107 1.60 -7.68 25.20
CA LYS A 107 0.84 -6.52 24.74
C LYS A 107 -0.03 -6.88 23.56
N ARG A 108 -1.17 -6.22 23.46
CA ARG A 108 -1.97 -6.31 22.24
C ARG A 108 -1.29 -5.54 21.11
N ILE A 109 -1.22 -6.18 19.95
CA ILE A 109 -0.66 -5.61 18.73
C ILE A 109 -1.82 -5.23 17.80
N LEU A 110 -1.98 -3.94 17.60
CA LEU A 110 -2.99 -3.39 16.72
C LEU A 110 -2.36 -2.91 15.41
N LEU A 111 -2.84 -3.41 14.30
CA LEU A 111 -2.48 -2.97 12.96
C LEU A 111 -3.51 -1.94 12.49
N HIS A 112 -3.06 -0.73 12.15
CA HIS A 112 -3.92 0.37 11.75
C HIS A 112 -3.70 0.72 10.28
N PHE A 113 -4.80 0.94 9.56
CA PHE A 113 -4.81 1.46 8.20
C PHE A 113 -5.51 2.81 8.19
N GLY A 114 -4.89 3.81 7.56
CA GLY A 114 -5.49 5.13 7.39
C GLY A 114 -6.66 5.10 6.42
N ALA A 115 -6.50 4.38 5.31
CA ALA A 115 -7.55 4.08 4.34
C ALA A 115 -7.04 2.99 3.37
N ALA A 116 -7.96 2.27 2.75
CA ALA A 116 -7.67 1.38 1.62
C ALA A 116 -8.91 1.30 0.70
N ASP A 117 -8.78 1.71 -0.54
CA ASP A 117 -9.87 1.79 -1.50
C ASP A 117 -9.96 0.50 -2.34
N GLN A 118 -11.12 -0.05 -2.49
CA GLN A 118 -12.40 0.19 -1.82
C GLN A 118 -12.75 -0.99 -0.91
N THR A 119 -12.33 -2.19 -1.25
CA THR A 119 -12.45 -3.41 -0.43
C THR A 119 -11.06 -3.92 -0.14
N ALA A 120 -10.75 -4.04 1.13
CA ALA A 120 -9.47 -4.55 1.59
C ALA A 120 -9.67 -5.77 2.48
N GLU A 121 -8.79 -6.75 2.30
CA GLU A 121 -8.69 -7.90 3.19
C GLU A 121 -7.24 -8.01 3.67
N VAL A 122 -7.06 -8.13 4.98
CA VAL A 122 -5.76 -8.18 5.62
C VAL A 122 -5.48 -9.59 6.10
N PHE A 123 -4.34 -10.11 5.68
CA PHE A 123 -3.85 -11.41 6.10
C PHE A 123 -2.62 -11.25 6.99
N VAL A 124 -2.58 -11.97 8.09
CA VAL A 124 -1.41 -12.07 8.97
C VAL A 124 -0.99 -13.54 9.00
N ASN A 125 0.25 -13.82 8.64
CA ASN A 125 0.75 -15.18 8.51
C ASN A 125 -0.17 -16.08 7.65
N ARG A 126 -0.74 -15.52 6.55
CA ARG A 126 -1.67 -16.13 5.60
C ARG A 126 -3.08 -16.43 6.15
N ILE A 127 -3.41 -15.98 7.35
CA ILE A 127 -4.74 -16.10 7.95
C ILE A 127 -5.44 -14.75 7.82
N SER A 128 -6.69 -14.76 7.32
CA SER A 128 -7.52 -13.54 7.20
C SER A 128 -7.83 -12.99 8.59
N ALA A 129 -7.38 -11.76 8.86
CA ALA A 129 -7.55 -11.10 10.15
C ALA A 129 -8.71 -10.09 10.14
N VAL A 130 -8.87 -9.33 9.05
CA VAL A 130 -9.96 -8.35 8.92
C VAL A 130 -10.30 -8.11 7.46
N ARG A 131 -11.58 -7.87 7.19
CA ARG A 131 -12.09 -7.38 5.92
C ARG A 131 -12.78 -6.04 6.12
N HIS A 132 -12.48 -5.08 5.26
CA HIS A 132 -13.00 -3.73 5.30
C HIS A 132 -13.54 -3.31 3.93
N CYS A 133 -14.62 -2.52 3.93
CA CYS A 133 -15.16 -1.90 2.72
C CYS A 133 -15.38 -0.42 2.97
N GLY A 134 -14.84 0.41 2.11
CA GLY A 134 -14.92 1.87 2.15
C GLY A 134 -13.54 2.52 2.05
N GLY A 135 -13.34 3.37 1.01
CA GLY A 135 -12.02 3.91 0.66
C GLY A 135 -11.54 5.10 1.50
N TYR A 136 -12.37 5.64 2.38
CA TYR A 136 -12.07 6.91 3.07
C TYR A 136 -11.97 6.79 4.59
N LEU A 137 -12.37 5.67 5.16
CA LEU A 137 -12.38 5.49 6.61
C LEU A 137 -11.19 4.64 7.07
N PRO A 138 -10.58 5.01 8.22
CA PRO A 138 -9.57 4.18 8.84
C PRO A 138 -10.19 2.91 9.43
N PHE A 139 -9.41 1.84 9.45
CA PHE A 139 -9.78 0.61 10.12
C PHE A 139 -8.58 -0.02 10.83
N SER A 140 -8.85 -0.96 11.72
CA SER A 140 -7.80 -1.60 12.52
C SER A 140 -8.10 -3.08 12.72
N ALA A 141 -7.05 -3.87 12.84
CA ALA A 141 -7.10 -5.27 13.21
C ALA A 141 -6.26 -5.51 14.47
N ASP A 142 -6.80 -6.25 15.42
CA ASP A 142 -5.99 -6.86 16.46
C ASP A 142 -5.32 -8.11 15.90
N ILE A 143 -4.01 -8.09 15.84
CA ILE A 143 -3.22 -9.17 15.24
C ILE A 143 -2.47 -9.99 16.28
N THR A 144 -2.76 -9.79 17.56
CA THR A 144 -2.05 -10.43 18.68
C THR A 144 -2.04 -11.96 18.55
N ASP A 145 -3.19 -12.55 18.26
CA ASP A 145 -3.36 -14.00 18.20
C ASP A 145 -2.85 -14.64 16.88
N TYR A 146 -2.36 -13.79 15.95
CA TYR A 146 -1.83 -14.22 14.64
C TYR A 146 -0.30 -14.27 14.59
N LEU A 147 0.37 -13.90 15.70
CA LEU A 147 1.83 -13.74 15.76
C LEU A 147 2.57 -14.95 16.33
#